data_84413703fe7802dc92da24da6ce1d954
#
_entry.id   84413703fe7802dc92da24da6ce1d954
#
_cell.length_a   1.000
_cell.length_b   1.000
_cell.length_c   1.000
_cell.angle_alpha   90.00
_cell.angle_beta   90.00
_cell.angle_gamma   90.00
#
_symmetry.space_group_name_H-M   'P 1'
#
loop_
_entity.id
_entity.type
_entity.pdbx_description
1 polymer ?
#
loop_
_entity_poly.entity_id
_entity_poly.type
_entity_poly.pdbx_seq_one_letter_code
_entity_poly.pdbx_strand_id
1 'polypeptide(L)'
;MSNQRLEPPDHIRRRSILRCLFEGVEGLGVAVCVLLSWPVSRKWLKDWGAIQAERESTWPGDSLVDSNHKTVTRAIDIGAPAEVVWSWLVQFGFGRAGFYSYELLERLVGIPVVNVESIVPEWQLLSVGDEIVLHPKSPGIPIGLLKSGEYICFGESPETRDAASEETPGRSWSMYIEPKNASKSRLILRSCIEYSEEMSSSEKLASWFGGAIDFVMEQRMLRTLKRLAESDGAH
;
A
#
# COMPACT_ATOMS: atom_id res chain seq x y z
N MET A 1 5.91 28.57 2.26
CA MET A 1 6.37 27.74 3.39
C MET A 1 7.34 26.72 2.84
N SER A 2 8.53 26.63 3.40
CA SER A 2 9.71 25.98 2.81
C SER A 2 9.52 24.48 2.69
N ASN A 3 9.71 23.99 1.48
CA ASN A 3 9.77 22.58 1.13
C ASN A 3 11.05 21.97 1.74
N GLN A 4 11.06 21.72 3.06
CA GLN A 4 12.11 20.93 3.67
C GLN A 4 11.95 19.51 3.09
N ARG A 5 12.89 19.15 2.22
CA ARG A 5 13.10 17.75 1.85
C ARG A 5 13.31 17.01 3.17
N LEU A 6 12.34 16.17 3.54
CA LEU A 6 12.49 15.22 4.63
C LEU A 6 13.49 14.15 4.15
N GLU A 7 14.77 14.49 4.20
CA GLU A 7 15.81 13.49 4.05
C GLU A 7 15.77 12.62 5.31
N PRO A 8 15.74 11.30 5.17
CA PRO A 8 15.77 10.42 6.32
C PRO A 8 17.06 10.65 7.11
N PRO A 9 17.02 10.56 8.46
CA PRO A 9 18.18 10.77 9.32
C PRO A 9 19.39 9.92 8.91
N ASP A 10 20.61 10.42 9.08
CA ASP A 10 21.86 9.79 8.58
C ASP A 10 22.13 8.38 9.15
N HIS A 11 21.54 8.02 10.27
CA HIS A 11 21.69 6.71 10.90
C HIS A 11 20.80 5.60 10.28
N ILE A 12 20.00 5.94 9.27
CA ILE A 12 19.05 4.98 8.66
C ILE A 12 19.79 4.03 7.71
N ARG A 13 19.58 2.73 7.91
CA ARG A 13 20.12 1.68 7.06
C ARG A 13 19.43 1.71 5.69
N ARG A 14 20.11 2.28 4.69
CA ARG A 14 19.67 2.29 3.29
C ARG A 14 20.06 1.01 2.57
N ARG A 15 19.25 0.60 1.60
CA ARG A 15 19.59 -0.53 0.71
C ARG A 15 20.82 -0.19 -0.14
N SER A 16 21.64 -1.21 -0.46
CA SER A 16 22.77 -1.01 -1.37
C SER A 16 22.28 -0.74 -2.79
N ILE A 17 23.01 0.08 -3.55
CA ILE A 17 22.68 0.43 -4.94
C ILE A 17 22.59 -0.84 -5.81
N LEU A 18 23.52 -1.78 -5.63
CA LEU A 18 23.51 -3.04 -6.38
C LEU A 18 22.24 -3.87 -6.13
N ARG A 19 21.77 -3.88 -4.89
CA ARG A 19 20.51 -4.56 -4.53
C ARG A 19 19.32 -3.87 -5.17
N CYS A 20 19.25 -2.54 -5.14
CA CYS A 20 18.18 -1.77 -5.79
C CYS A 20 18.15 -2.03 -7.31
N LEU A 21 19.29 -2.13 -7.97
CA LEU A 21 19.37 -2.44 -9.38
C LEU A 21 18.88 -3.86 -9.68
N PHE A 22 19.34 -4.85 -8.89
CA PHE A 22 18.91 -6.25 -9.07
C PHE A 22 17.39 -6.40 -8.84
N GLU A 23 16.87 -5.84 -7.76
CA GLU A 23 15.44 -5.82 -7.46
C GLU A 23 14.64 -5.09 -8.56
N GLY A 24 15.22 -4.04 -9.14
CA GLY A 24 14.61 -3.31 -10.25
C GLY A 24 14.48 -4.13 -11.53
N VAL A 25 15.52 -4.90 -11.89
CA VAL A 25 15.48 -5.83 -13.04
C VAL A 25 14.47 -6.95 -12.78
N GLU A 26 14.46 -7.52 -11.56
CA GLU A 26 13.46 -8.50 -11.15
C GLU A 26 12.05 -7.92 -11.29
N GLY A 27 11.83 -6.71 -10.74
CA GLY A 27 10.53 -6.04 -10.79
C GLY A 27 10.04 -5.75 -12.20
N LEU A 28 10.95 -5.34 -13.10
CA LEU A 28 10.62 -5.14 -14.52
C LEU A 28 10.20 -6.47 -15.17
N GLY A 29 10.95 -7.56 -14.93
CA GLY A 29 10.61 -8.89 -15.42
C GLY A 29 9.24 -9.35 -14.93
N VAL A 30 8.94 -9.18 -13.63
CA VAL A 30 7.65 -9.51 -13.05
C VAL A 30 6.55 -8.65 -13.66
N ALA A 31 6.76 -7.34 -13.82
CA ALA A 31 5.79 -6.43 -14.43
C ALA A 31 5.44 -6.84 -15.87
N VAL A 32 6.45 -7.18 -16.67
CA VAL A 32 6.23 -7.67 -18.05
C VAL A 32 5.44 -8.99 -18.05
N CYS A 33 5.80 -9.96 -17.21
CA CYS A 33 5.07 -11.23 -17.10
C CYS A 33 3.61 -11.01 -16.67
N VAL A 34 3.38 -10.14 -15.68
CA VAL A 34 2.03 -9.82 -15.21
C VAL A 34 1.24 -9.12 -16.31
N LEU A 35 1.79 -8.13 -16.99
CA LEU A 35 1.13 -7.43 -18.10
C LEU A 35 0.75 -8.38 -19.24
N LEU A 36 1.63 -9.29 -19.63
CA LEU A 36 1.36 -10.27 -20.69
C LEU A 36 0.28 -11.29 -20.28
N SER A 37 0.28 -11.70 -19.02
CA SER A 37 -0.71 -12.65 -18.49
C SER A 37 -2.02 -11.99 -18.01
N TRP A 38 -2.05 -10.66 -17.87
CA TRP A 38 -3.14 -9.91 -17.25
C TRP A 38 -4.54 -10.23 -17.78
N PRO A 39 -4.74 -10.38 -19.09
CA PRO A 39 -6.08 -10.71 -19.61
C PRO A 39 -6.68 -11.98 -19.01
N VAL A 40 -5.85 -12.96 -18.67
CA VAL A 40 -6.26 -14.26 -18.14
C VAL A 40 -6.19 -14.29 -16.61
N SER A 41 -5.11 -13.71 -16.05
CA SER A 41 -4.77 -13.84 -14.62
C SER A 41 -5.43 -12.81 -13.71
N ARG A 42 -5.95 -11.69 -14.24
CA ARG A 42 -6.43 -10.53 -13.45
C ARG A 42 -7.47 -10.88 -12.37
N LYS A 43 -8.35 -11.85 -12.65
CA LYS A 43 -9.38 -12.25 -11.67
C LYS A 43 -8.76 -12.91 -10.44
N TRP A 44 -7.71 -13.68 -10.62
CA TRP A 44 -6.96 -14.32 -9.54
C TRP A 44 -6.00 -13.35 -8.86
N LEU A 45 -5.28 -12.53 -9.64
CA LEU A 45 -4.31 -11.56 -9.12
C LEU A 45 -4.98 -10.44 -8.33
N LYS A 46 -6.23 -10.11 -8.66
CA LYS A 46 -7.05 -9.16 -7.91
C LYS A 46 -7.15 -9.55 -6.43
N ASP A 47 -7.37 -10.84 -6.17
CA ASP A 47 -7.62 -11.36 -4.83
C ASP A 47 -6.46 -12.28 -4.36
N TRP A 48 -5.24 -11.97 -4.79
CA TRP A 48 -4.06 -12.78 -4.51
C TRP A 48 -3.86 -12.98 -3.00
N GLY A 49 -3.80 -14.25 -2.59
CA GLY A 49 -3.57 -14.65 -1.21
C GLY A 49 -4.79 -14.48 -0.28
N ALA A 50 -5.83 -13.75 -0.69
CA ALA A 50 -7.03 -13.56 0.13
C ALA A 50 -7.96 -14.79 0.09
N ILE A 51 -8.50 -15.17 1.26
CA ILE A 51 -9.53 -16.22 1.37
C ILE A 51 -10.92 -15.63 1.09
N GLN A 52 -11.90 -16.50 0.84
CA GLN A 52 -13.26 -16.07 0.50
C GLN A 52 -13.88 -15.18 1.58
N ALA A 53 -13.74 -15.54 2.85
CA ALA A 53 -14.27 -14.74 3.96
C ALA A 53 -13.73 -13.31 3.97
N GLU A 54 -12.43 -13.11 3.69
CA GLU A 54 -11.80 -11.77 3.66
C GLU A 54 -12.31 -10.91 2.51
N ARG A 55 -12.62 -11.54 1.37
CA ARG A 55 -13.16 -10.84 0.19
C ARG A 55 -14.61 -10.42 0.36
N GLU A 56 -15.41 -11.24 1.05
CA GLU A 56 -16.86 -11.07 1.20
C GLU A 56 -17.24 -10.30 2.47
N SER A 57 -16.35 -10.20 3.45
CA SER A 57 -16.59 -9.44 4.67
C SER A 57 -16.58 -7.93 4.40
N THR A 58 -17.34 -7.21 5.20
CA THR A 58 -17.27 -5.75 5.29
C THR A 58 -16.14 -5.35 6.25
N TRP A 59 -15.29 -4.45 5.82
CA TRP A 59 -14.14 -3.95 6.58
C TRP A 59 -14.28 -2.46 6.89
N PRO A 60 -13.66 -1.95 7.98
CA PRO A 60 -13.82 -0.54 8.39
C PRO A 60 -13.58 0.47 7.26
N GLY A 61 -12.56 0.27 6.43
CA GLY A 61 -12.24 1.18 5.32
C GLY A 61 -13.24 1.18 4.15
N ASP A 62 -14.17 0.23 4.12
CA ASP A 62 -15.25 0.23 3.11
C ASP A 62 -16.21 1.40 3.33
N SER A 63 -16.30 1.94 4.56
CA SER A 63 -17.11 3.12 4.87
C SER A 63 -16.54 4.44 4.36
N LEU A 64 -15.28 4.45 3.87
CA LEU A 64 -14.65 5.64 3.27
C LEU A 64 -15.01 5.83 1.79
N VAL A 65 -15.85 4.96 1.24
CA VAL A 65 -16.35 5.04 -0.14
C VAL A 65 -17.85 4.76 -0.17
N ASP A 66 -18.51 5.21 -1.22
CA ASP A 66 -19.92 4.89 -1.45
C ASP A 66 -20.14 3.41 -1.65
N SER A 67 -21.38 2.96 -1.44
CA SER A 67 -21.76 1.52 -1.54
C SER A 67 -21.52 0.93 -2.92
N ASN A 68 -21.50 1.74 -3.98
CA ASN A 68 -21.25 1.31 -5.36
C ASN A 68 -19.77 1.41 -5.71
N HIS A 69 -18.96 0.42 -5.28
CA HIS A 69 -17.51 0.41 -5.51
C HIS A 69 -16.99 -0.96 -5.93
N LYS A 70 -15.83 -0.95 -6.57
CA LYS A 70 -15.01 -2.15 -6.83
C LYS A 70 -14.08 -2.38 -5.66
N THR A 71 -13.91 -3.66 -5.30
CA THR A 71 -13.00 -4.07 -4.24
C THR A 71 -11.90 -4.96 -4.77
N VAL A 72 -10.70 -4.74 -4.28
CA VAL A 72 -9.52 -5.60 -4.44
C VAL A 72 -9.05 -5.99 -3.05
N THR A 73 -8.85 -7.29 -2.78
CA THR A 73 -8.38 -7.75 -1.47
C THR A 73 -7.20 -8.69 -1.66
N ARG A 74 -6.05 -8.35 -1.08
CA ARG A 74 -4.84 -9.17 -1.11
C ARG A 74 -4.40 -9.47 0.30
N ALA A 75 -3.77 -10.63 0.52
CA ALA A 75 -3.36 -10.99 1.86
C ALA A 75 -2.12 -11.89 1.87
N ILE A 76 -1.39 -11.86 2.99
CA ILE A 76 -0.23 -12.71 3.21
C ILE A 76 -0.13 -13.10 4.69
N ASP A 77 0.26 -14.36 4.93
CA ASP A 77 0.60 -14.80 6.29
C ASP A 77 2.04 -14.41 6.62
N ILE A 78 2.24 -13.90 7.83
CA ILE A 78 3.52 -13.43 8.37
C ILE A 78 3.85 -14.22 9.62
N GLY A 79 5.05 -14.80 9.68
CA GLY A 79 5.59 -15.53 10.83
C GLY A 79 6.16 -14.58 11.89
N ALA A 80 5.42 -13.53 12.24
CA ALA A 80 5.77 -12.59 13.30
C ALA A 80 4.51 -12.12 14.04
N PRO A 81 4.64 -11.67 15.31
CA PRO A 81 3.56 -11.07 16.08
C PRO A 81 2.96 -9.85 15.38
N ALA A 82 1.69 -9.55 15.64
CA ALA A 82 0.99 -8.40 15.04
C ALA A 82 1.66 -7.06 15.38
N GLU A 83 2.21 -6.92 16.59
CA GLU A 83 2.92 -5.73 17.06
C GLU A 83 4.18 -5.44 16.23
N VAL A 84 4.89 -6.49 15.84
CA VAL A 84 6.09 -6.37 14.99
C VAL A 84 5.68 -5.94 13.58
N VAL A 85 4.63 -6.53 13.03
CA VAL A 85 4.10 -6.11 11.71
C VAL A 85 3.60 -4.67 11.75
N TRP A 86 2.93 -4.28 12.83
CA TRP A 86 2.46 -2.90 13.04
C TRP A 86 3.59 -1.89 13.00
N SER A 87 4.71 -2.17 13.69
CA SER A 87 5.87 -1.27 13.75
C SER A 87 6.46 -0.98 12.36
N TRP A 88 6.40 -1.95 11.43
CA TRP A 88 6.78 -1.75 10.04
C TRP A 88 5.72 -1.01 9.22
N LEU A 89 4.45 -1.30 9.49
CA LEU A 89 3.34 -0.73 8.72
C LEU A 89 3.15 0.76 9.01
N VAL A 90 3.22 1.15 10.28
CA VAL A 90 2.95 2.53 10.73
C VAL A 90 3.90 3.57 10.14
N GLN A 91 5.08 3.19 9.73
CA GLN A 91 6.08 4.10 9.13
C GLN A 91 6.05 4.18 7.60
N PHE A 92 5.06 3.55 6.94
CA PHE A 92 4.85 3.60 5.50
C PHE A 92 4.66 5.04 4.98
N GLY A 93 5.12 5.32 3.74
CA GLY A 93 4.89 6.57 3.03
C GLY A 93 6.14 7.21 2.43
N PHE A 94 5.93 8.09 1.43
CA PHE A 94 6.99 8.92 0.84
C PHE A 94 7.50 9.92 1.88
N GLY A 95 8.83 10.06 1.98
CA GLY A 95 9.46 10.88 3.03
C GLY A 95 9.50 10.21 4.40
N ARG A 96 9.05 8.98 4.51
CA ARG A 96 9.12 8.09 5.67
C ARG A 96 9.87 6.81 5.27
N ALA A 97 9.41 5.64 5.69
CA ALA A 97 10.09 4.36 5.37
C ALA A 97 9.93 3.90 3.91
N GLY A 98 9.29 4.67 3.06
CA GLY A 98 9.00 4.29 1.67
C GLY A 98 7.80 3.38 1.54
N PHE A 99 7.71 2.69 0.40
CA PHE A 99 6.55 1.85 0.06
C PHE A 99 6.85 0.36 0.17
N TYR A 100 8.07 0.00 0.58
CA TYR A 100 8.53 -1.40 0.63
C TYR A 100 8.43 -2.13 -0.73
N SER A 101 8.26 -1.36 -1.81
CA SER A 101 8.10 -1.79 -3.19
C SER A 101 9.42 -1.73 -3.98
N TYR A 102 9.34 -1.75 -5.31
CA TYR A 102 10.49 -1.63 -6.19
C TYR A 102 10.91 -0.17 -6.40
N GLU A 103 11.97 0.29 -5.72
CA GLU A 103 12.45 1.69 -5.81
C GLU A 103 12.74 2.15 -7.24
N LEU A 104 13.28 1.25 -8.09
CA LEU A 104 13.58 1.60 -9.48
C LEU A 104 12.31 1.87 -10.28
N LEU A 105 11.26 1.05 -10.08
CA LEU A 105 9.98 1.24 -10.77
C LEU A 105 9.28 2.50 -10.29
N GLU A 106 9.32 2.79 -8.98
CA GLU A 106 8.80 4.04 -8.42
C GLU A 106 9.51 5.26 -9.02
N ARG A 107 10.84 5.20 -9.15
CA ARG A 107 11.62 6.29 -9.76
C ARG A 107 11.29 6.50 -11.23
N LEU A 108 11.00 5.43 -11.98
CA LEU A 108 10.60 5.53 -13.39
C LEU A 108 9.27 6.28 -13.57
N VAL A 109 8.39 6.23 -12.58
CA VAL A 109 7.12 6.99 -12.58
C VAL A 109 7.24 8.32 -11.82
N GLY A 110 8.45 8.76 -11.50
CA GLY A 110 8.72 10.08 -10.91
C GLY A 110 8.65 10.16 -9.39
N ILE A 111 8.62 9.01 -8.69
CA ILE A 111 8.59 8.93 -7.23
C ILE A 111 9.97 8.50 -6.72
N PRO A 112 10.83 9.44 -6.28
CA PRO A 112 12.18 9.14 -5.80
C PRO A 112 12.15 8.56 -4.37
N VAL A 113 11.44 7.46 -4.19
CA VAL A 113 11.33 6.79 -2.89
C VAL A 113 12.63 6.08 -2.52
N VAL A 114 12.89 6.00 -1.23
CA VAL A 114 13.95 5.18 -0.61
C VAL A 114 13.29 4.32 0.45
N ASN A 115 13.42 3.00 0.33
CA ASN A 115 12.89 2.08 1.32
C ASN A 115 13.87 1.93 2.49
N VAL A 116 13.37 2.09 3.70
CA VAL A 116 14.12 1.95 4.95
C VAL A 116 13.95 0.54 5.51
N GLU A 117 15.04 -0.08 5.94
CA GLU A 117 15.08 -1.43 6.51
C GLU A 117 15.40 -1.42 8.03
N SER A 118 14.90 -0.42 8.72
CA SER A 118 14.96 -0.31 10.19
C SER A 118 13.69 0.34 10.72
N ILE A 119 13.34 0.00 11.96
CA ILE A 119 12.26 0.70 12.69
C ILE A 119 12.81 2.05 13.13
N VAL A 120 12.07 3.12 12.83
CA VAL A 120 12.41 4.50 13.16
C VAL A 120 11.44 5.00 14.22
N PRO A 121 11.91 5.26 15.46
CA PRO A 121 11.02 5.62 16.58
C PRO A 121 10.15 6.85 16.31
N GLU A 122 10.67 7.84 15.58
CA GLU A 122 9.98 9.07 15.24
C GLU A 122 8.77 8.86 14.31
N TRP A 123 8.71 7.71 13.65
CA TRP A 123 7.63 7.37 12.71
C TRP A 123 6.59 6.40 13.27
N GLN A 124 6.68 6.08 14.57
CA GLN A 124 5.79 5.08 15.18
C GLN A 124 4.43 5.65 15.63
N LEU A 125 4.26 6.96 15.57
CA LEU A 125 3.00 7.61 15.94
C LEU A 125 2.26 8.07 14.68
N LEU A 126 1.01 7.68 14.59
CA LEU A 126 0.04 8.15 13.59
C LEU A 126 -1.29 8.45 14.28
N SER A 127 -2.02 9.40 13.70
CA SER A 127 -3.36 9.80 14.16
C SER A 127 -4.32 9.90 12.97
N VAL A 128 -5.60 9.77 13.23
CA VAL A 128 -6.62 10.10 12.23
C VAL A 128 -6.46 11.57 11.82
N GLY A 129 -6.49 11.83 10.52
CA GLY A 129 -6.26 13.15 9.94
C GLY A 129 -4.79 13.41 9.55
N ASP A 130 -3.83 12.59 10.01
CA ASP A 130 -2.47 12.64 9.43
C ASP A 130 -2.51 12.27 7.95
N GLU A 131 -1.62 12.86 7.15
CA GLU A 131 -1.55 12.60 5.71
C GLU A 131 -0.37 11.71 5.37
N ILE A 132 -0.62 10.72 4.53
CA ILE A 132 0.42 9.91 3.92
C ILE A 132 0.62 10.33 2.47
N VAL A 133 1.84 10.78 2.17
CA VAL A 133 2.22 11.19 0.83
C VAL A 133 2.60 9.95 0.01
N LEU A 134 1.96 9.77 -1.14
CA LEU A 134 2.32 8.71 -2.09
C LEU A 134 3.10 9.25 -3.30
N HIS A 135 2.99 10.53 -3.61
CA HIS A 135 3.72 11.14 -4.71
C HIS A 135 4.16 12.57 -4.33
N PRO A 136 5.41 12.98 -4.61
CA PRO A 136 5.96 14.28 -4.16
C PRO A 136 5.25 15.52 -4.72
N LYS A 137 4.43 15.35 -5.75
CA LYS A 137 3.67 16.44 -6.40
C LYS A 137 2.16 16.37 -6.13
N SER A 138 1.71 15.36 -5.41
CA SER A 138 0.29 15.20 -5.06
C SER A 138 0.07 15.57 -3.59
N PRO A 139 -1.13 16.01 -3.22
CA PRO A 139 -1.50 16.13 -1.82
C PRO A 139 -1.36 14.77 -1.12
N GLY A 140 -1.20 14.77 0.19
CA GLY A 140 -1.25 13.57 1.00
C GLY A 140 -2.66 12.97 1.01
N ILE A 141 -2.73 11.69 1.26
CA ILE A 141 -4.01 11.00 1.48
C ILE A 141 -4.22 10.93 3.00
N PRO A 142 -5.33 11.45 3.51
CA PRO A 142 -5.58 11.43 4.93
C PRO A 142 -5.82 10.02 5.47
N ILE A 143 -5.42 9.80 6.70
CA ILE A 143 -5.81 8.63 7.48
C ILE A 143 -7.24 8.88 7.96
N GLY A 144 -8.21 8.24 7.30
CA GLY A 144 -9.62 8.37 7.64
C GLY A 144 -10.02 7.55 8.87
N LEU A 145 -9.44 6.34 9.01
CA LEU A 145 -9.67 5.48 10.17
C LEU A 145 -8.36 4.84 10.62
N LEU A 146 -8.18 4.75 11.93
CA LEU A 146 -7.01 4.16 12.56
C LEU A 146 -7.38 3.43 13.83
N LYS A 147 -6.88 2.20 13.98
CA LYS A 147 -6.87 1.48 15.25
C LYS A 147 -5.48 0.88 15.45
N SER A 148 -4.77 1.41 16.45
CA SER A 148 -3.39 1.02 16.71
C SER A 148 -3.25 -0.49 16.90
N GLY A 149 -2.28 -1.09 16.20
CA GLY A 149 -2.03 -2.53 16.21
C GLY A 149 -2.96 -3.36 15.32
N GLU A 150 -4.04 -2.76 14.76
CA GLU A 150 -5.03 -3.52 14.01
C GLU A 150 -5.20 -3.05 12.56
N TYR A 151 -5.38 -1.73 12.33
CA TYR A 151 -5.56 -1.25 10.97
C TYR A 151 -5.24 0.24 10.76
N ILE A 152 -4.90 0.55 9.52
CA ILE A 152 -4.81 1.91 8.97
C ILE A 152 -5.65 1.95 7.69
N CYS A 153 -6.59 2.91 7.60
CA CYS A 153 -7.42 3.13 6.41
C CYS A 153 -7.18 4.54 5.88
N PHE A 154 -6.69 4.63 4.67
CA PHE A 154 -6.45 5.88 3.95
C PHE A 154 -7.64 6.22 3.08
N GLY A 155 -8.03 7.48 3.07
CA GLY A 155 -9.15 8.01 2.30
C GLY A 155 -10.02 8.94 3.13
N GLU A 156 -10.94 9.60 2.47
CA GLU A 156 -11.93 10.50 3.08
C GLU A 156 -13.32 9.87 3.00
N SER A 157 -14.10 10.01 4.05
CA SER A 157 -15.49 9.56 3.98
C SER A 157 -16.30 10.42 3.00
N PRO A 158 -17.35 9.87 2.38
CA PRO A 158 -18.23 10.65 1.49
C PRO A 158 -18.80 11.91 2.15
N GLU A 159 -19.01 11.88 3.48
CA GLU A 159 -19.56 12.99 4.26
C GLU A 159 -18.56 14.13 4.48
N THR A 160 -17.25 13.85 4.47
CA THR A 160 -16.19 14.83 4.74
C THR A 160 -15.44 15.26 3.48
N ARG A 161 -15.72 14.61 2.35
CA ARG A 161 -15.09 14.89 1.08
C ARG A 161 -15.51 16.26 0.56
N ASP A 162 -14.55 17.11 0.22
CA ASP A 162 -14.82 18.44 -0.34
C ASP A 162 -15.54 18.36 -1.69
N ALA A 163 -16.46 19.29 -1.97
CA ALA A 163 -17.19 19.40 -3.24
C ALA A 163 -16.27 19.48 -4.47
N ALA A 164 -15.06 20.03 -4.33
CA ALA A 164 -14.03 20.01 -5.38
C ALA A 164 -13.48 18.62 -5.67
N SER A 165 -13.61 17.67 -4.76
CA SER A 165 -13.19 16.28 -4.89
C SER A 165 -14.32 15.38 -5.41
N GLU A 166 -15.55 15.87 -5.54
CA GLU A 166 -16.71 15.09 -6.04
C GLU A 166 -16.56 14.67 -7.50
N GLU A 167 -15.74 15.38 -8.30
CA GLU A 167 -15.47 15.01 -9.69
C GLU A 167 -14.58 13.77 -9.82
N THR A 168 -13.87 13.37 -8.75
CA THR A 168 -13.03 12.18 -8.74
C THR A 168 -13.67 11.07 -7.94
N PRO A 169 -13.74 9.82 -8.47
CA PRO A 169 -14.27 8.69 -7.73
C PRO A 169 -13.57 8.51 -6.38
N GLY A 170 -14.34 8.35 -5.33
CA GLY A 170 -13.83 8.08 -4.00
C GLY A 170 -13.00 6.80 -3.98
N ARG A 171 -11.99 6.82 -3.13
CA ARG A 171 -11.06 5.70 -2.97
C ARG A 171 -10.71 5.50 -1.53
N SER A 172 -10.65 4.25 -1.11
CA SER A 172 -9.99 3.88 0.14
C SER A 172 -8.91 2.84 -0.12
N TRP A 173 -7.84 2.93 0.67
CA TRP A 173 -6.77 1.94 0.68
C TRP A 173 -6.46 1.61 2.13
N SER A 174 -6.59 0.35 2.49
CA SER A 174 -6.62 -0.06 3.89
C SER A 174 -5.73 -1.27 4.13
N MET A 175 -5.06 -1.28 5.27
CA MET A 175 -4.19 -2.35 5.71
C MET A 175 -4.67 -2.84 7.08
N TYR A 176 -4.92 -4.14 7.20
CA TYR A 176 -5.42 -4.79 8.42
C TYR A 176 -4.45 -5.86 8.88
N ILE A 177 -4.21 -5.93 10.17
CA ILE A 177 -3.39 -6.95 10.79
C ILE A 177 -4.28 -7.79 11.70
N GLU A 178 -4.41 -9.07 11.37
CA GLU A 178 -5.12 -10.04 12.23
C GLU A 178 -4.10 -10.92 12.95
N PRO A 179 -4.04 -10.89 14.29
CA PRO A 179 -3.23 -11.84 15.04
C PRO A 179 -3.81 -13.25 14.87
N LYS A 180 -2.98 -14.21 14.44
CA LYS A 180 -3.37 -15.62 14.38
C LYS A 180 -2.97 -16.37 15.65
N ASN A 181 -1.84 -16.01 16.24
CA ASN A 181 -1.35 -16.44 17.56
C ASN A 181 -0.20 -15.51 18.00
N ALA A 182 0.46 -15.85 19.11
CA ALA A 182 1.56 -15.03 19.67
C ALA A 182 2.78 -14.85 18.73
N SER A 183 2.95 -15.67 17.70
CA SER A 183 4.11 -15.65 16.79
C SER A 183 3.73 -15.51 15.32
N LYS A 184 2.44 -15.37 15.00
CA LYS A 184 1.95 -15.31 13.61
C LYS A 184 0.82 -14.31 13.48
N SER A 185 0.85 -13.58 12.39
CA SER A 185 -0.20 -12.65 11.99
C SER A 185 -0.54 -12.79 10.52
N ARG A 186 -1.60 -12.14 10.11
CA ARG A 186 -2.04 -12.03 8.73
C ARG A 186 -2.19 -10.57 8.37
N LEU A 187 -1.54 -10.16 7.31
CA LEU A 187 -1.64 -8.82 6.76
C LEU A 187 -2.58 -8.86 5.55
N ILE A 188 -3.63 -8.05 5.61
CA ILE A 188 -4.65 -7.93 4.58
C ILE A 188 -4.60 -6.51 4.04
N LEU A 189 -4.53 -6.38 2.73
CA LEU A 189 -4.57 -5.14 1.99
C LEU A 189 -5.89 -5.08 1.21
N ARG A 190 -6.65 -3.99 1.38
CA ARG A 190 -7.94 -3.81 0.72
C ARG A 190 -8.04 -2.43 0.09
N SER A 191 -8.37 -2.40 -1.18
CA SER A 191 -8.61 -1.17 -1.95
C SER A 191 -10.06 -1.16 -2.43
N CYS A 192 -10.76 -0.06 -2.17
CA CYS A 192 -12.08 0.19 -2.71
C CYS A 192 -12.04 1.43 -3.61
N ILE A 193 -12.69 1.35 -4.76
CA ILE A 193 -12.74 2.43 -5.76
C ILE A 193 -14.18 2.54 -6.25
N GLU A 194 -14.79 3.70 -6.08
CA GLU A 194 -16.14 3.98 -6.55
C GLU A 194 -16.25 3.82 -8.07
N TYR A 195 -17.40 3.39 -8.54
CA TYR A 195 -17.65 3.30 -9.97
C TYR A 195 -17.84 4.70 -10.54
N SER A 196 -17.10 5.03 -11.60
CA SER A 196 -17.44 6.15 -12.47
C SER A 196 -18.25 5.62 -13.65
N GLU A 197 -19.45 6.15 -13.84
CA GLU A 197 -20.35 5.71 -14.93
C GLU A 197 -19.83 6.14 -16.31
N GLU A 198 -19.01 7.19 -16.36
CA GLU A 198 -18.57 7.83 -17.61
C GLU A 198 -17.08 7.66 -17.92
N MET A 199 -16.53 6.47 -17.67
CA MET A 199 -15.14 6.22 -18.09
C MET A 199 -15.02 6.14 -19.61
N SER A 200 -14.19 7.00 -20.19
CA SER A 200 -13.76 6.91 -21.59
C SER A 200 -12.99 5.62 -21.88
N SER A 201 -12.85 5.25 -23.15
CA SER A 201 -12.08 4.07 -23.55
C SER A 201 -10.60 4.17 -23.14
N SER A 202 -10.02 5.36 -23.12
CA SER A 202 -8.65 5.61 -22.66
C SER A 202 -8.49 5.43 -21.16
N GLU A 203 -9.46 5.88 -20.36
CA GLU A 203 -9.46 5.67 -18.90
C GLU A 203 -9.64 4.19 -18.52
N LYS A 204 -10.51 3.49 -19.24
CA LYS A 204 -10.65 2.03 -19.08
C LYS A 204 -9.34 1.30 -19.36
N LEU A 205 -8.63 1.70 -20.41
CA LEU A 205 -7.33 1.14 -20.76
C LEU A 205 -6.26 1.50 -19.71
N ALA A 206 -6.21 2.74 -19.26
CA ALA A 206 -5.31 3.20 -18.20
C ALA A 206 -5.58 2.45 -16.88
N SER A 207 -6.84 2.31 -16.49
CA SER A 207 -7.24 1.51 -15.31
C SER A 207 -6.87 0.04 -15.45
N TRP A 208 -6.94 -0.51 -16.67
CA TRP A 208 -6.56 -1.89 -16.95
C TRP A 208 -5.05 -2.12 -16.76
N PHE A 209 -4.20 -1.23 -17.28
CA PHE A 209 -2.75 -1.27 -17.06
C PHE A 209 -2.38 -0.95 -15.61
N GLY A 210 -3.05 0.05 -15.02
CA GLY A 210 -2.86 0.45 -13.63
C GLY A 210 -3.02 -0.72 -12.67
N GLY A 211 -4.09 -1.50 -12.83
CA GLY A 211 -4.33 -2.67 -11.99
C GLY A 211 -3.23 -3.74 -12.04
N ALA A 212 -2.54 -3.89 -13.18
CA ALA A 212 -1.40 -4.79 -13.30
C ALA A 212 -0.17 -4.27 -12.53
N ILE A 213 0.10 -2.97 -12.64
CA ILE A 213 1.21 -2.30 -11.94
C ILE A 213 0.94 -2.30 -10.44
N ASP A 214 -0.27 -1.93 -10.01
CA ASP A 214 -0.68 -1.96 -8.60
C ASP A 214 -0.46 -3.35 -7.99
N PHE A 215 -0.83 -4.42 -8.72
CA PHE A 215 -0.58 -5.77 -8.26
C PHE A 215 0.91 -6.03 -8.00
N VAL A 216 1.79 -5.68 -8.96
CA VAL A 216 3.24 -5.92 -8.84
C VAL A 216 3.82 -5.17 -7.65
N MET A 217 3.43 -3.92 -7.45
CA MET A 217 3.94 -3.07 -6.39
C MET A 217 3.43 -3.51 -5.02
N GLU A 218 2.13 -3.79 -4.89
CA GLU A 218 1.53 -4.24 -3.63
C GLU A 218 1.98 -5.65 -3.23
N GLN A 219 2.13 -6.57 -4.20
CA GLN A 219 2.69 -7.89 -3.91
C GLN A 219 4.13 -7.78 -3.38
N ARG A 220 4.95 -6.92 -3.99
CA ARG A 220 6.31 -6.66 -3.51
C ARG A 220 6.29 -6.06 -2.11
N MET A 221 5.44 -5.08 -1.85
CA MET A 221 5.25 -4.46 -0.55
C MET A 221 4.90 -5.52 0.52
N LEU A 222 3.87 -6.32 0.28
CA LEU A 222 3.45 -7.37 1.22
C LEU A 222 4.57 -8.38 1.51
N ARG A 223 5.31 -8.81 0.48
CA ARG A 223 6.46 -9.72 0.65
C ARG A 223 7.64 -9.08 1.38
N THR A 224 7.88 -7.78 1.17
CA THR A 224 8.93 -7.05 1.86
C THR A 224 8.59 -6.86 3.33
N LEU A 225 7.36 -6.45 3.64
CA LEU A 225 6.87 -6.34 5.02
C LEU A 225 6.95 -7.68 5.75
N LYS A 226 6.53 -8.78 5.11
CA LYS A 226 6.70 -10.13 5.65
C LYS A 226 8.16 -10.42 6.00
N ARG A 227 9.08 -10.23 5.06
CA ARG A 227 10.51 -10.49 5.27
C ARG A 227 11.09 -9.66 6.42
N LEU A 228 10.75 -8.37 6.48
CA LEU A 228 11.25 -7.46 7.52
C LEU A 228 10.70 -7.84 8.89
N ALA A 229 9.40 -8.05 9.01
CA ALA A 229 8.78 -8.45 10.27
C ALA A 229 9.28 -9.81 10.77
N GLU A 230 9.46 -10.80 9.89
CA GLU A 230 9.99 -12.11 10.26
C GLU A 230 11.45 -12.07 10.68
N SER A 231 12.26 -11.13 10.12
CA SER A 231 13.65 -10.96 10.56
C SER A 231 13.76 -10.33 11.96
N ASP A 232 12.85 -9.42 12.31
CA ASP A 232 12.83 -8.77 13.64
C ASP A 232 12.15 -9.64 14.71
N GLY A 233 11.14 -10.42 14.32
CA GLY A 233 10.46 -11.35 15.24
C GLY A 233 11.27 -12.58 15.63
N ALA A 234 12.46 -12.76 15.05
CA ALA A 234 13.37 -13.86 15.35
C ALA A 234 14.38 -13.51 16.49
N HIS A 235 14.35 -12.29 16.99
CA HIS A 235 15.18 -11.80 18.11
C HIS A 235 14.33 -11.50 19.34
#